data_50c300a40a2364561093197cc48040bf
#
_entry.id   50c300a40a2364561093197cc48040bf
#
_cell.length_a   1.000
_cell.length_b   1.000
_cell.length_c   1.000
_cell.angle_alpha   90.00
_cell.angle_beta   90.00
_cell.angle_gamma   90.00
#
_symmetry.space_group_name_H-M   'P 1'
#
loop_
_entity.id
_entity.type
_entity.pdbx_description
1 polymer ?
#
loop_
_entity_poly.entity_id
_entity_poly.type
_entity_poly.pdbx_seq_one_letter_code
_entity_poly.pdbx_strand_id
1 'polypeptide(L)'
;MNVSSWSPEAGCVGFVLKGYPRLSETFIAQEILALEQRGLKILIISLRHPTDRTTHPMHRVIRSALLYLPEYLYQEPRRVWRGWLRSRRRSGYRAARAAWLADLCRDPTPNRIRRFGQALVLAAELPKNVNHLHAHFLHTPASVARYAALIIGLSWTVSAHAKDIWTIPVWEKRAKLAEARWVVTCTEVGRRHLATLAPRRSKVGLCYHGLDIERFPSAPSRTNGSDGSDPDRPVILLSVGRLVAKKGYEDLLAALALLPPRLEWRFVHIGGGTLKGALTQTAGRLGLSHRIEWRGALAQPEVLGAYRQADLFVLASKVAKDGDRDGLPNVLVEAQSQRLACIATNIAGIPELIEQGVTGLIVPPETPAELAQAMSKLIRDPARRAALGAAGERRVRDCFSMTSGIDLLSRRFGLVSNNRLPCDPQGTASRALREMHPLEEDAAFQVLDSPSAEVLVHESSS
;
A
#
# COMPACT_ATOMS: atom_id res chain seq x y z
N MET A 1 -33.52 -0.57 9.09
CA MET A 1 -33.53 0.73 8.43
C MET A 1 -32.78 0.56 7.12
N ASN A 2 -33.49 0.72 6.01
CA ASN A 2 -32.99 0.54 4.65
C ASN A 2 -31.73 1.37 4.42
N VAL A 3 -30.65 0.73 3.96
CA VAL A 3 -29.51 1.39 3.35
C VAL A 3 -30.03 2.00 2.06
N SER A 4 -30.44 3.27 2.10
CA SER A 4 -30.86 3.99 0.91
C SER A 4 -29.76 3.88 -0.13
N SER A 5 -30.08 3.28 -1.25
CA SER A 5 -29.26 3.20 -2.46
C SER A 5 -28.83 4.62 -2.83
N TRP A 6 -27.56 4.95 -2.56
CA TRP A 6 -26.96 6.15 -3.13
C TRP A 6 -26.76 5.86 -4.63
N SER A 7 -27.49 6.52 -5.44
CA SER A 7 -27.32 6.54 -6.89
C SER A 7 -26.55 7.82 -7.24
N PRO A 8 -25.46 7.77 -8.01
CA PRO A 8 -24.79 8.97 -8.49
C PRO A 8 -25.49 9.50 -9.72
N GLU A 9 -26.79 9.77 -9.62
CA GLU A 9 -27.45 10.47 -10.71
C GLU A 9 -26.72 11.79 -10.95
N ALA A 10 -25.86 11.78 -11.98
CA ALA A 10 -25.13 12.91 -12.56
C ALA A 10 -24.15 13.68 -11.64
N GLY A 11 -23.80 13.18 -10.45
CA GLY A 11 -22.88 13.86 -9.53
C GLY A 11 -21.41 13.56 -9.78
N CYS A 12 -20.51 14.44 -9.30
CA CYS A 12 -19.06 14.29 -9.34
C CYS A 12 -18.53 13.86 -7.97
N VAL A 13 -17.52 12.99 -7.93
CA VAL A 13 -16.83 12.57 -6.71
C VAL A 13 -15.51 13.33 -6.59
N GLY A 14 -15.29 14.02 -5.45
CA GLY A 14 -14.02 14.66 -5.15
C GLY A 14 -13.03 13.68 -4.55
N PHE A 15 -11.95 13.33 -5.26
CA PHE A 15 -10.87 12.46 -4.79
C PHE A 15 -9.80 13.26 -4.09
N VAL A 16 -9.72 13.16 -2.76
CA VAL A 16 -8.78 13.91 -1.91
C VAL A 16 -7.49 13.11 -1.76
N LEU A 17 -6.41 13.63 -2.35
CA LEU A 17 -5.10 12.99 -2.46
C LEU A 17 -4.03 13.79 -1.69
N LYS A 18 -3.01 13.11 -1.17
CA LYS A 18 -1.88 13.76 -0.50
C LYS A 18 -1.10 14.69 -1.43
N GLY A 19 -0.95 14.31 -2.69
CA GLY A 19 -0.30 15.05 -3.77
C GLY A 19 -0.59 14.37 -5.10
N TYR A 20 -0.68 15.14 -6.18
CA TYR A 20 -0.93 14.62 -7.52
C TYR A 20 -0.31 15.55 -8.57
N PRO A 21 0.30 15.02 -9.66
CA PRO A 21 0.66 13.61 -9.89
C PRO A 21 1.83 13.13 -9.00
N ARG A 22 1.93 11.81 -8.77
CA ARG A 22 3.02 11.20 -8.00
C ARG A 22 3.43 9.85 -8.61
N LEU A 23 4.73 9.65 -8.83
CA LEU A 23 5.29 8.40 -9.36
C LEU A 23 5.15 7.22 -8.39
N SER A 24 5.25 7.48 -7.08
CA SER A 24 5.18 6.44 -6.06
C SER A 24 3.77 5.93 -5.76
N GLU A 25 2.74 6.53 -6.34
CA GLU A 25 1.31 6.24 -6.09
C GLU A 25 0.57 5.93 -7.40
N THR A 26 1.23 5.19 -8.31
CA THR A 26 0.68 4.83 -9.64
C THR A 26 -0.64 4.06 -9.54
N PHE A 27 -0.85 3.26 -8.49
CA PHE A 27 -2.08 2.54 -8.25
C PHE A 27 -3.30 3.47 -8.10
N ILE A 28 -3.12 4.67 -7.51
CA ILE A 28 -4.19 5.68 -7.42
C ILE A 28 -4.52 6.23 -8.81
N ALA A 29 -3.51 6.52 -9.61
CA ALA A 29 -3.72 6.99 -10.97
C ALA A 29 -4.42 5.93 -11.85
N GLN A 30 -4.06 4.65 -11.68
CA GLN A 30 -4.73 3.52 -12.33
C GLN A 30 -6.20 3.42 -11.92
N GLU A 31 -6.49 3.53 -10.63
CA GLU A 31 -7.85 3.52 -10.09
C GLU A 31 -8.68 4.67 -10.67
N ILE A 32 -8.16 5.90 -10.65
CA ILE A 32 -8.82 7.08 -11.20
C ILE A 32 -9.13 6.87 -12.69
N LEU A 33 -8.14 6.47 -13.49
CA LEU A 33 -8.31 6.26 -14.92
C LEU A 33 -9.36 5.19 -15.22
N ALA A 34 -9.31 4.06 -14.51
CA ALA A 34 -10.25 2.96 -14.72
C ALA A 34 -11.69 3.31 -14.29
N LEU A 35 -11.86 4.08 -13.22
CA LEU A 35 -13.19 4.57 -12.79
C LEU A 35 -13.73 5.64 -13.74
N GLU A 36 -12.87 6.52 -14.26
CA GLU A 36 -13.18 7.52 -15.28
C GLU A 36 -13.69 6.85 -16.59
N GLN A 37 -12.99 5.82 -17.04
CA GLN A 37 -13.37 5.02 -18.21
C GLN A 37 -14.71 4.31 -18.03
N ARG A 38 -15.13 4.03 -16.78
CA ARG A 38 -16.45 3.49 -16.42
C ARG A 38 -17.53 4.55 -16.21
N GLY A 39 -17.19 5.81 -16.46
CA GLY A 39 -18.15 6.92 -16.44
C GLY A 39 -18.24 7.65 -15.09
N LEU A 40 -17.37 7.37 -14.09
CA LEU A 40 -17.33 8.17 -12.88
C LEU A 40 -16.77 9.56 -13.17
N LYS A 41 -17.54 10.59 -12.89
CA LYS A 41 -17.05 11.97 -12.95
C LYS A 41 -16.21 12.24 -11.70
N ILE A 42 -14.93 12.58 -11.88
CA ILE A 42 -13.98 12.77 -10.79
C ILE A 42 -13.46 14.21 -10.81
N LEU A 43 -13.34 14.82 -9.63
CA LEU A 43 -12.53 15.99 -9.36
C LEU A 43 -11.34 15.57 -8.49
N ILE A 44 -10.13 15.70 -8.98
CA ILE A 44 -8.93 15.42 -8.19
C ILE A 44 -8.65 16.64 -7.30
N ILE A 45 -8.54 16.41 -6.00
CA ILE A 45 -8.25 17.42 -4.98
C ILE A 45 -6.90 17.07 -4.37
N SER A 46 -5.86 17.82 -4.73
CA SER A 46 -4.50 17.59 -4.26
C SER A 46 -4.14 18.53 -3.11
N LEU A 47 -3.68 17.97 -1.98
CA LEU A 47 -3.31 18.73 -0.79
C LEU A 47 -1.96 19.45 -0.93
N ARG A 48 -1.23 19.22 -2.02
CA ARG A 48 0.03 19.90 -2.34
C ARG A 48 0.33 19.81 -3.83
N HIS A 49 1.20 20.67 -4.29
CA HIS A 49 1.74 20.60 -5.65
C HIS A 49 2.68 19.39 -5.83
N PRO A 50 2.86 18.91 -7.06
CA PRO A 50 3.76 17.80 -7.36
C PRO A 50 5.21 18.17 -7.01
N THR A 51 5.93 17.21 -6.44
CA THR A 51 7.37 17.33 -6.14
C THR A 51 8.23 16.55 -7.13
N ASP A 52 7.62 15.63 -7.87
CA ASP A 52 8.32 14.79 -8.85
C ASP A 52 8.48 15.57 -10.17
N ARG A 53 9.70 15.61 -10.71
CA ARG A 53 10.01 16.28 -11.98
C ARG A 53 9.46 15.52 -13.20
N THR A 54 9.24 14.24 -13.06
CA THR A 54 8.72 13.35 -14.11
C THR A 54 7.37 12.79 -13.71
N THR A 55 6.51 12.55 -14.69
CA THR A 55 5.18 11.98 -14.47
C THR A 55 5.04 10.69 -15.25
N HIS A 56 4.29 9.73 -14.72
CA HIS A 56 3.95 8.51 -15.45
C HIS A 56 3.04 8.87 -16.66
N PRO A 57 3.20 8.22 -17.83
CA PRO A 57 2.36 8.48 -19.02
C PRO A 57 0.85 8.45 -18.75
N MET A 58 0.41 7.63 -17.83
CA MET A 58 -0.99 7.50 -17.39
C MET A 58 -1.60 8.82 -16.91
N HIS A 59 -0.82 9.68 -16.23
CA HIS A 59 -1.30 10.98 -15.77
C HIS A 59 -1.71 11.92 -16.91
N ARG A 60 -1.19 11.69 -18.14
CA ARG A 60 -1.56 12.47 -19.33
C ARG A 60 -2.88 12.04 -19.95
N VAL A 61 -3.33 10.82 -19.64
CA VAL A 61 -4.58 10.23 -20.18
C VAL A 61 -5.77 10.57 -19.29
N ILE A 62 -5.55 10.78 -17.98
CA ILE A 62 -6.58 11.17 -17.02
C ILE A 62 -7.11 12.55 -17.39
N ARG A 63 -8.43 12.68 -17.54
CA ARG A 63 -9.14 13.90 -17.96
C ARG A 63 -9.79 14.64 -16.81
N SER A 64 -9.81 14.06 -15.62
CA SER A 64 -10.38 14.64 -14.40
C SER A 64 -9.80 16.03 -14.11
N ALA A 65 -10.67 16.99 -13.80
CA ALA A 65 -10.24 18.32 -13.35
C ALA A 65 -9.43 18.21 -12.04
N LEU A 66 -8.51 19.15 -11.85
CA LEU A 66 -7.57 19.14 -10.72
C LEU A 66 -7.68 20.47 -9.93
N LEU A 67 -7.90 20.34 -8.62
CA LEU A 67 -7.91 21.43 -7.65
C LEU A 67 -6.74 21.26 -6.68
N TYR A 68 -5.80 22.20 -6.68
CA TYR A 68 -4.74 22.25 -5.68
C TYR A 68 -5.18 23.06 -4.46
N LEU A 69 -4.98 22.51 -3.26
CA LEU A 69 -5.12 23.24 -2.01
C LEU A 69 -3.78 23.80 -1.54
N PRO A 70 -3.75 24.88 -0.73
CA PRO A 70 -2.51 25.41 -0.17
C PRO A 70 -1.75 24.31 0.58
N GLU A 71 -0.50 24.04 0.21
CA GLU A 71 0.31 23.04 0.93
C GLU A 71 0.59 23.53 2.36
N TYR A 72 0.96 24.79 2.50
CA TYR A 72 1.08 25.47 3.79
C TYR A 72 0.17 26.72 3.80
N LEU A 73 -0.52 26.93 4.92
CA LEU A 73 -1.54 27.98 5.02
C LEU A 73 -0.97 29.41 4.82
N TYR A 74 0.28 29.61 5.19
CA TYR A 74 0.98 30.90 5.04
C TYR A 74 1.34 31.23 3.59
N GLN A 75 1.33 30.26 2.68
CA GLN A 75 1.60 30.50 1.25
C GLN A 75 0.46 31.24 0.56
N GLU A 76 -0.79 31.00 1.00
CA GLU A 76 -2.00 31.58 0.42
C GLU A 76 -2.94 32.14 1.51
N PRO A 77 -2.49 33.07 2.38
CA PRO A 77 -3.25 33.49 3.56
C PRO A 77 -4.60 34.13 3.21
N ARG A 78 -4.68 34.86 2.09
CA ARG A 78 -5.93 35.47 1.61
C ARG A 78 -6.96 34.43 1.17
N ARG A 79 -6.50 33.32 0.60
CA ARG A 79 -7.36 32.20 0.18
C ARG A 79 -7.89 31.45 1.39
N VAL A 80 -7.04 31.20 2.39
CA VAL A 80 -7.42 30.59 3.67
C VAL A 80 -8.42 31.45 4.42
N TRP A 81 -8.20 32.77 4.50
CA TRP A 81 -9.11 33.73 5.12
C TRP A 81 -10.48 33.74 4.44
N ARG A 82 -10.52 33.80 3.11
CA ARG A 82 -11.78 33.71 2.33
C ARG A 82 -12.47 32.36 2.56
N GLY A 83 -11.70 31.28 2.63
CA GLY A 83 -12.19 29.94 2.96
C GLY A 83 -12.88 29.92 4.33
N TRP A 84 -12.24 30.48 5.35
CA TRP A 84 -12.83 30.60 6.68
C TRP A 84 -14.08 31.46 6.70
N LEU A 85 -14.09 32.64 6.08
CA LEU A 85 -15.24 33.53 6.03
C LEU A 85 -16.48 32.87 5.41
N ARG A 86 -16.30 32.10 4.32
CA ARG A 86 -17.37 31.37 3.65
C ARG A 86 -17.85 30.17 4.48
N SER A 87 -16.90 29.39 5.01
CA SER A 87 -17.20 28.17 5.74
C SER A 87 -17.89 28.42 7.07
N ARG A 88 -17.53 29.50 7.81
CA ARG A 88 -18.15 29.83 9.11
C ARG A 88 -19.66 30.11 9.03
N ARG A 89 -20.17 30.42 7.84
CA ARG A 89 -21.60 30.68 7.59
C ARG A 89 -22.39 29.40 7.31
N ARG A 90 -21.72 28.27 7.10
CA ARG A 90 -22.37 27.00 6.83
C ARG A 90 -22.84 26.32 8.13
N SER A 91 -23.99 25.64 8.11
CA SER A 91 -24.58 24.98 9.29
C SER A 91 -23.64 23.95 9.93
N GLY A 92 -22.88 23.21 9.12
CA GLY A 92 -21.95 22.18 9.60
C GLY A 92 -20.64 22.69 10.18
N TYR A 93 -20.34 24.01 10.07
CA TYR A 93 -19.06 24.57 10.54
C TYR A 93 -18.81 24.33 12.05
N ARG A 94 -19.85 24.48 12.90
CA ARG A 94 -19.72 24.26 14.34
C ARG A 94 -19.31 22.83 14.67
N ALA A 95 -19.92 21.84 14.01
CA ALA A 95 -19.57 20.43 14.18
C ALA A 95 -18.15 20.12 13.70
N ALA A 96 -17.76 20.64 12.54
CA ALA A 96 -16.40 20.47 12.01
C ALA A 96 -15.33 21.10 12.91
N ARG A 97 -15.61 22.31 13.46
CA ARG A 97 -14.72 22.99 14.40
C ARG A 97 -14.59 22.18 15.70
N ALA A 98 -15.70 21.67 16.25
CA ALA A 98 -15.68 20.84 17.45
C ALA A 98 -14.85 19.55 17.24
N ALA A 99 -15.05 18.86 16.13
CA ALA A 99 -14.27 17.69 15.76
C ALA A 99 -12.77 18.02 15.61
N TRP A 100 -12.45 19.12 14.94
CA TRP A 100 -11.06 19.57 14.80
C TRP A 100 -10.42 19.93 16.15
N LEU A 101 -11.13 20.66 17.04
CA LEU A 101 -10.62 21.00 18.36
C LEU A 101 -10.36 19.75 19.20
N ALA A 102 -11.27 18.78 19.18
CA ALA A 102 -11.09 17.51 19.87
C ALA A 102 -9.85 16.75 19.34
N ASP A 103 -9.65 16.76 18.02
CA ASP A 103 -8.46 16.16 17.40
C ASP A 103 -7.18 16.95 17.72
N LEU A 104 -7.25 18.29 17.79
CA LEU A 104 -6.13 19.16 18.14
C LEU A 104 -5.69 18.99 19.58
N CYS A 105 -6.64 18.83 20.51
CA CYS A 105 -6.33 18.54 21.92
C CYS A 105 -5.56 17.21 22.10
N ARG A 106 -5.81 16.22 21.22
CA ARG A 106 -5.12 14.92 21.27
C ARG A 106 -3.80 14.90 20.50
N ASP A 107 -3.66 15.76 19.51
CA ASP A 107 -2.48 15.87 18.63
C ASP A 107 -2.23 17.37 18.33
N PRO A 108 -1.59 18.12 19.26
CA PRO A 108 -1.39 19.57 19.15
C PRO A 108 -0.23 19.90 18.21
N THR A 109 -0.36 19.52 16.94
CA THR A 109 0.68 19.72 15.93
C THR A 109 0.28 20.78 14.88
N PRO A 110 1.24 21.50 14.28
CA PRO A 110 0.98 22.39 13.14
C PRO A 110 0.28 21.70 11.97
N ASN A 111 0.52 20.40 11.79
CA ASN A 111 -0.16 19.59 10.80
C ASN A 111 -1.68 19.53 11.03
N ARG A 112 -2.14 19.49 12.28
CA ARG A 112 -3.57 19.45 12.60
C ARG A 112 -4.25 20.76 12.24
N ILE A 113 -3.57 21.89 12.48
CA ILE A 113 -4.04 23.23 12.06
C ILE A 113 -4.10 23.31 10.54
N ARG A 114 -3.05 22.85 9.85
CA ARG A 114 -2.99 22.84 8.38
C ARG A 114 -4.15 22.06 7.78
N ARG A 115 -4.46 20.85 8.28
CA ARG A 115 -5.56 20.01 7.78
C ARG A 115 -6.90 20.74 7.88
N PHE A 116 -7.16 21.47 8.95
CA PHE A 116 -8.39 22.25 9.10
C PHE A 116 -8.44 23.45 8.14
N GLY A 117 -7.35 24.18 8.01
CA GLY A 117 -7.25 25.28 7.04
C GLY A 117 -7.48 24.81 5.60
N GLN A 118 -6.88 23.67 5.20
CA GLN A 118 -7.13 23.06 3.89
C GLN A 118 -8.61 22.66 3.73
N ALA A 119 -9.25 22.14 4.78
CA ALA A 119 -10.68 21.80 4.75
C ALA A 119 -11.58 23.03 4.59
N LEU A 120 -11.21 24.16 5.20
CA LEU A 120 -11.94 25.43 5.03
C LEU A 120 -11.89 25.93 3.57
N VAL A 121 -10.70 25.87 2.95
CA VAL A 121 -10.52 26.22 1.53
C VAL A 121 -11.32 25.27 0.64
N LEU A 122 -11.18 23.96 0.86
CA LEU A 122 -11.93 22.96 0.11
C LEU A 122 -13.45 23.19 0.20
N ALA A 123 -13.97 23.37 1.41
CA ALA A 123 -15.40 23.60 1.62
C ALA A 123 -15.92 24.89 0.94
N ALA A 124 -15.07 25.89 0.77
CA ALA A 124 -15.42 27.16 0.12
C ALA A 124 -15.34 27.14 -1.41
N GLU A 125 -14.46 26.29 -1.96
CA GLU A 125 -14.13 26.25 -3.39
C GLU A 125 -14.69 25.02 -4.12
N LEU A 126 -15.21 24.04 -3.38
CA LEU A 126 -15.74 22.81 -3.97
C LEU A 126 -16.89 23.14 -4.93
N PRO A 127 -16.84 22.69 -6.20
CA PRO A 127 -17.92 22.88 -7.15
C PRO A 127 -19.23 22.25 -6.66
N LYS A 128 -20.36 22.91 -6.97
CA LYS A 128 -21.69 22.49 -6.49
C LYS A 128 -22.10 21.09 -6.99
N ASN A 129 -21.58 20.64 -8.12
CA ASN A 129 -21.86 19.33 -8.71
C ASN A 129 -21.09 18.19 -8.02
N VAL A 130 -20.16 18.48 -7.11
CA VAL A 130 -19.50 17.46 -6.27
C VAL A 130 -20.41 17.11 -5.12
N ASN A 131 -20.87 15.88 -5.07
CA ASN A 131 -21.85 15.39 -4.09
C ASN A 131 -21.28 14.37 -3.11
N HIS A 132 -20.02 13.97 -3.27
CA HIS A 132 -19.33 13.00 -2.43
C HIS A 132 -17.83 13.27 -2.40
N LEU A 133 -17.17 13.00 -1.26
CA LEU A 133 -15.72 13.04 -1.13
C LEU A 133 -15.15 11.64 -0.89
N HIS A 134 -14.13 11.28 -1.64
CA HIS A 134 -13.37 10.04 -1.44
C HIS A 134 -11.92 10.37 -1.15
N ALA A 135 -11.39 9.90 -0.01
CA ALA A 135 -10.01 10.15 0.37
C ALA A 135 -9.13 8.91 0.12
N HIS A 136 -7.95 9.09 -0.44
CA HIS A 136 -6.91 8.08 -0.36
C HIS A 136 -6.02 8.37 0.84
N PHE A 137 -5.83 7.37 1.69
CA PHE A 137 -5.15 7.36 2.98
C PHE A 137 -5.96 7.92 4.16
N LEU A 138 -5.99 7.15 5.24
CA LEU A 138 -6.63 7.51 6.51
C LEU A 138 -5.99 8.70 7.24
N HIS A 139 -4.73 9.05 6.94
CA HIS A 139 -4.05 10.16 7.61
C HIS A 139 -4.57 11.53 7.13
N THR A 140 -3.71 12.40 6.58
CA THR A 140 -4.03 13.79 6.23
C THR A 140 -5.19 13.94 5.23
N PRO A 141 -5.25 13.18 4.09
CA PRO A 141 -6.37 13.31 3.16
C PRO A 141 -7.72 13.04 3.79
N ALA A 142 -7.84 11.97 4.58
CA ALA A 142 -9.10 11.66 5.26
C ALA A 142 -9.48 12.70 6.32
N SER A 143 -8.52 13.33 7.00
CA SER A 143 -8.82 14.43 7.93
C SER A 143 -9.39 15.65 7.19
N VAL A 144 -8.79 16.04 6.07
CA VAL A 144 -9.27 17.17 5.25
C VAL A 144 -10.64 16.87 4.66
N ALA A 145 -10.84 15.68 4.09
CA ALA A 145 -12.13 15.25 3.57
C ALA A 145 -13.21 15.23 4.66
N ARG A 146 -12.91 14.67 5.84
CA ARG A 146 -13.81 14.62 7.00
C ARG A 146 -14.28 15.99 7.43
N TYR A 147 -13.34 16.93 7.68
CA TYR A 147 -13.71 18.28 8.11
C TYR A 147 -14.47 19.05 7.03
N ALA A 148 -14.05 18.95 5.76
CA ALA A 148 -14.75 19.59 4.65
C ALA A 148 -16.16 19.00 4.48
N ALA A 149 -16.31 17.69 4.52
CA ALA A 149 -17.60 17.01 4.44
C ALA A 149 -18.55 17.44 5.56
N LEU A 150 -18.07 17.57 6.80
CA LEU A 150 -18.85 18.10 7.92
C LEU A 150 -19.31 19.54 7.65
N ILE A 151 -18.41 20.42 7.16
CA ILE A 151 -18.74 21.84 6.87
C ILE A 151 -19.86 21.96 5.84
N ILE A 152 -19.81 21.15 4.77
CA ILE A 152 -20.71 21.27 3.63
C ILE A 152 -21.90 20.29 3.67
N GLY A 153 -21.93 19.36 4.61
CA GLY A 153 -23.00 18.37 4.74
C GLY A 153 -22.92 17.23 3.71
N LEU A 154 -21.72 16.88 3.22
CA LEU A 154 -21.52 15.79 2.28
C LEU A 154 -21.18 14.48 2.98
N SER A 155 -21.50 13.37 2.34
CA SER A 155 -20.97 12.07 2.72
C SER A 155 -19.52 11.91 2.23
N TRP A 156 -18.74 11.09 2.91
CA TRP A 156 -17.37 10.79 2.50
C TRP A 156 -16.99 9.33 2.75
N THR A 157 -15.99 8.89 2.02
CA THR A 157 -15.46 7.51 2.06
C THR A 157 -13.94 7.52 1.99
N VAL A 158 -13.29 6.37 2.23
CA VAL A 158 -11.84 6.32 2.21
C VAL A 158 -11.30 4.97 1.75
N SER A 159 -10.22 5.02 0.96
CA SER A 159 -9.31 3.92 0.68
C SER A 159 -8.11 4.01 1.62
N ALA A 160 -7.98 3.03 2.52
CA ALA A 160 -6.89 2.92 3.49
C ALA A 160 -5.80 2.00 2.94
N HIS A 161 -4.54 2.38 3.17
CA HIS A 161 -3.37 1.65 2.66
C HIS A 161 -2.48 1.17 3.83
N ALA A 162 -1.25 0.72 3.58
CA ALA A 162 -0.43 0.14 4.64
C ALA A 162 -0.04 1.14 5.73
N LYS A 163 0.73 2.19 5.36
CA LYS A 163 1.32 3.12 6.34
C LYS A 163 0.27 3.80 7.21
N ASP A 164 -0.80 4.27 6.63
CA ASP A 164 -1.86 5.00 7.32
C ASP A 164 -2.75 4.12 8.21
N ILE A 165 -2.72 2.79 8.02
CA ILE A 165 -3.39 1.84 8.91
C ILE A 165 -2.56 1.63 10.18
N TRP A 166 -1.24 1.47 10.02
CA TRP A 166 -0.37 1.01 11.09
C TRP A 166 0.29 2.12 11.90
N THR A 167 0.46 3.32 11.34
CA THR A 167 1.22 4.41 11.96
C THR A 167 0.38 5.55 12.53
N ILE A 168 -0.94 5.60 12.31
CA ILE A 168 -1.80 6.62 12.94
C ILE A 168 -2.43 6.10 14.24
N PRO A 169 -2.71 6.98 15.21
CA PRO A 169 -3.27 6.60 16.51
C PRO A 169 -4.64 5.90 16.37
N VAL A 170 -4.94 4.98 17.30
CA VAL A 170 -6.20 4.23 17.32
C VAL A 170 -7.41 5.15 17.42
N TRP A 171 -7.34 6.20 18.25
CA TRP A 171 -8.44 7.17 18.42
C TRP A 171 -8.78 7.88 17.08
N GLU A 172 -7.77 8.22 16.28
CA GLU A 172 -7.97 8.88 14.99
C GLU A 172 -8.61 7.92 13.98
N LYS A 173 -8.18 6.64 13.98
CA LYS A 173 -8.82 5.59 13.16
C LYS A 173 -10.29 5.42 13.56
N ARG A 174 -10.59 5.23 14.85
CA ARG A 174 -11.97 5.07 15.34
C ARG A 174 -12.87 6.23 14.95
N ALA A 175 -12.43 7.47 15.12
CA ALA A 175 -13.20 8.66 14.74
C ALA A 175 -13.54 8.69 13.25
N LYS A 176 -12.57 8.39 12.39
CA LYS A 176 -12.76 8.37 10.93
C LYS A 176 -13.64 7.21 10.48
N LEU A 177 -13.44 6.02 11.04
CA LEU A 177 -14.24 4.84 10.74
C LEU A 177 -15.71 5.01 11.18
N ALA A 178 -15.95 5.76 12.27
CA ALA A 178 -17.32 6.06 12.73
C ALA A 178 -18.07 6.91 11.71
N GLU A 179 -17.44 7.92 11.13
CA GLU A 179 -18.09 8.92 10.27
C GLU A 179 -18.07 8.55 8.78
N ALA A 180 -17.03 7.87 8.29
CA ALA A 180 -16.97 7.44 6.90
C ALA A 180 -18.16 6.52 6.55
N ARG A 181 -18.77 6.71 5.37
CA ARG A 181 -19.87 5.88 4.88
C ARG A 181 -19.42 4.44 4.66
N TRP A 182 -18.29 4.24 4.03
CA TRP A 182 -17.58 2.98 3.89
C TRP A 182 -16.07 3.22 3.79
N VAL A 183 -15.31 2.19 4.09
CA VAL A 183 -13.85 2.16 4.02
C VAL A 183 -13.45 0.92 3.22
N VAL A 184 -12.45 1.02 2.37
CA VAL A 184 -11.81 -0.12 1.75
C VAL A 184 -10.32 -0.13 2.08
N THR A 185 -9.72 -1.32 2.06
CA THR A 185 -8.27 -1.49 2.21
C THR A 185 -7.77 -2.60 1.31
N CYS A 186 -6.48 -2.56 1.00
CA CYS A 186 -5.85 -3.41 -0.01
C CYS A 186 -5.31 -4.75 0.54
N THR A 187 -5.59 -5.10 1.80
CA THR A 187 -5.18 -6.38 2.41
C THR A 187 -6.22 -6.87 3.40
N GLU A 188 -6.36 -8.18 3.54
CA GLU A 188 -7.28 -8.79 4.50
C GLU A 188 -6.84 -8.52 5.94
N VAL A 189 -5.52 -8.56 6.21
CA VAL A 189 -4.96 -8.20 7.52
C VAL A 189 -5.36 -6.76 7.89
N GLY A 190 -5.23 -5.82 6.95
CA GLY A 190 -5.68 -4.43 7.13
C GLY A 190 -7.18 -4.33 7.37
N ARG A 191 -7.98 -5.09 6.61
CA ARG A 191 -9.45 -5.15 6.75
C ARG A 191 -9.85 -5.65 8.15
N ARG A 192 -9.27 -6.75 8.59
CA ARG A 192 -9.52 -7.31 9.93
C ARG A 192 -9.19 -6.29 11.01
N HIS A 193 -8.00 -5.69 10.98
CA HIS A 193 -7.59 -4.67 11.94
C HIS A 193 -8.56 -3.47 11.96
N LEU A 194 -8.91 -2.90 10.80
CA LEU A 194 -9.83 -1.76 10.76
C LEU A 194 -11.26 -2.15 11.18
N ALA A 195 -11.70 -3.38 10.88
CA ALA A 195 -13.01 -3.89 11.25
C ALA A 195 -13.19 -4.02 12.78
N THR A 196 -12.11 -4.28 13.54
CA THR A 196 -12.17 -4.28 15.03
C THR A 196 -12.35 -2.88 15.62
N LEU A 197 -11.97 -1.84 14.85
CA LEU A 197 -12.05 -0.45 15.28
C LEU A 197 -13.31 0.27 14.78
N ALA A 198 -13.99 -0.30 13.80
CA ALA A 198 -15.18 0.28 13.19
C ALA A 198 -16.44 -0.02 14.01
N PRO A 199 -17.42 0.91 14.09
CA PRO A 199 -18.68 0.67 14.82
C PRO A 199 -19.50 -0.48 14.22
N ARG A 200 -19.29 -0.76 12.93
CA ARG A 200 -19.88 -1.92 12.22
C ARG A 200 -18.82 -2.52 11.30
N ARG A 201 -18.52 -3.82 11.47
CA ARG A 201 -17.54 -4.54 10.65
C ARG A 201 -17.82 -4.46 9.15
N SER A 202 -19.08 -4.43 8.75
CA SER A 202 -19.54 -4.32 7.36
C SER A 202 -19.15 -3.02 6.66
N LYS A 203 -18.75 -1.98 7.41
CA LYS A 203 -18.23 -0.74 6.83
C LYS A 203 -16.87 -0.90 6.14
N VAL A 204 -16.09 -1.91 6.54
CA VAL A 204 -14.72 -2.12 6.04
C VAL A 204 -14.71 -3.26 5.04
N GLY A 205 -14.41 -2.93 3.79
CA GLY A 205 -14.30 -3.87 2.68
C GLY A 205 -12.85 -4.14 2.29
N LEU A 206 -12.60 -5.31 1.70
CA LEU A 206 -11.35 -5.65 1.04
C LEU A 206 -11.43 -5.24 -0.42
N CYS A 207 -10.40 -4.55 -0.91
CA CYS A 207 -10.27 -4.13 -2.30
C CYS A 207 -8.78 -4.17 -2.67
N TYR A 208 -8.31 -5.30 -3.18
CA TYR A 208 -6.93 -5.38 -3.71
C TYR A 208 -6.75 -4.38 -4.84
N HIS A 209 -5.60 -3.69 -4.88
CA HIS A 209 -5.27 -2.80 -6.01
C HIS A 209 -5.15 -3.59 -7.31
N GLY A 210 -4.63 -4.81 -7.19
CA GLY A 210 -4.43 -5.71 -8.32
C GLY A 210 -3.40 -5.20 -9.33
N LEU A 211 -3.15 -6.02 -10.33
CA LEU A 211 -2.23 -5.73 -11.41
C LEU A 211 -3.01 -5.48 -12.70
N ASP A 212 -2.59 -4.49 -13.45
CA ASP A 212 -3.03 -4.28 -14.84
C ASP A 212 -2.40 -5.37 -15.70
N ILE A 213 -3.17 -6.43 -15.94
CA ILE A 213 -2.71 -7.64 -16.63
C ILE A 213 -2.30 -7.36 -18.10
N GLU A 214 -2.89 -6.35 -18.74
CA GLU A 214 -2.54 -5.98 -20.12
C GLU A 214 -1.13 -5.41 -20.21
N ARG A 215 -0.70 -4.69 -19.19
CA ARG A 215 0.67 -4.14 -19.07
C ARG A 215 1.71 -5.19 -18.66
N PHE A 216 1.26 -6.35 -18.17
CA PHE A 216 2.10 -7.46 -17.76
C PHE A 216 1.68 -8.74 -18.49
N PRO A 217 1.89 -8.81 -19.83
CA PRO A 217 1.58 -10.00 -20.61
C PRO A 217 2.38 -11.19 -20.10
N SER A 218 1.80 -12.37 -20.22
CA SER A 218 2.38 -13.64 -19.75
C SER A 218 3.81 -13.81 -20.27
N ALA A 219 4.69 -14.22 -19.37
CA ALA A 219 6.04 -14.60 -19.79
C ALA A 219 6.03 -16.00 -20.45
N PRO A 220 6.95 -16.28 -21.38
CA PRO A 220 7.12 -17.62 -21.91
C PRO A 220 7.49 -18.61 -20.79
N SER A 221 7.22 -19.88 -21.03
CA SER A 221 7.60 -20.94 -20.08
C SER A 221 9.12 -20.98 -19.87
N ARG A 222 9.53 -21.15 -18.61
CA ARG A 222 10.94 -21.26 -18.24
C ARG A 222 11.34 -22.72 -18.33
N THR A 223 12.07 -23.09 -19.36
CA THR A 223 12.39 -24.50 -19.66
C THR A 223 13.79 -24.91 -19.24
N ASN A 224 14.73 -23.99 -19.08
CA ASN A 224 16.16 -24.31 -18.84
C ASN A 224 16.77 -23.36 -17.80
N GLY A 225 16.40 -23.54 -16.52
CA GLY A 225 17.02 -22.78 -15.45
C GLY A 225 18.37 -23.39 -15.01
N SER A 226 19.36 -22.56 -14.72
CA SER A 226 20.58 -22.96 -14.01
C SER A 226 20.23 -23.51 -12.61
N ASP A 227 20.96 -24.50 -12.10
CA ASP A 227 20.85 -25.04 -10.75
C ASP A 227 21.96 -24.54 -9.81
N GLY A 228 22.78 -23.58 -10.28
CA GLY A 228 23.88 -23.01 -9.54
C GLY A 228 25.11 -23.89 -9.47
N SER A 229 25.25 -24.88 -10.34
CA SER A 229 26.47 -25.71 -10.47
C SER A 229 27.45 -25.17 -11.51
N ASP A 230 26.97 -24.36 -12.45
CA ASP A 230 27.74 -23.85 -13.59
C ASP A 230 28.15 -22.38 -13.35
N PRO A 231 29.46 -22.09 -13.26
CA PRO A 231 29.97 -20.72 -13.08
C PRO A 231 29.63 -19.78 -14.23
N ASP A 232 29.51 -20.29 -15.44
CA ASP A 232 29.21 -19.51 -16.65
C ASP A 232 27.70 -19.19 -16.75
N ARG A 233 26.86 -19.89 -15.97
CA ARG A 233 25.41 -19.73 -15.94
C ARG A 233 24.88 -19.59 -14.52
N PRO A 234 25.27 -18.54 -13.79
CA PRO A 234 24.82 -18.34 -12.42
C PRO A 234 23.31 -18.12 -12.34
N VAL A 235 22.68 -18.56 -11.25
CA VAL A 235 21.26 -18.31 -10.98
C VAL A 235 21.05 -16.82 -10.66
N ILE A 236 20.16 -16.16 -11.36
CA ILE A 236 19.88 -14.73 -11.19
C ILE A 236 18.80 -14.53 -10.13
N LEU A 237 19.19 -14.00 -8.99
CA LEU A 237 18.30 -13.57 -7.90
C LEU A 237 17.95 -12.11 -8.11
N LEU A 238 16.67 -11.77 -8.17
CA LEU A 238 16.19 -10.40 -8.40
C LEU A 238 15.44 -9.89 -7.17
N SER A 239 15.66 -8.64 -6.83
CA SER A 239 14.78 -7.88 -5.94
C SER A 239 14.49 -6.50 -6.51
N VAL A 240 13.24 -6.08 -6.44
CA VAL A 240 12.79 -4.77 -6.91
C VAL A 240 12.15 -4.01 -5.75
N GLY A 241 12.65 -2.82 -5.45
CA GLY A 241 12.07 -2.01 -4.39
C GLY A 241 12.95 -0.87 -3.92
N ARG A 242 12.37 0.04 -3.14
CA ARG A 242 13.14 1.14 -2.55
C ARG A 242 14.08 0.62 -1.46
N LEU A 243 15.30 1.12 -1.42
CA LEU A 243 16.28 0.83 -0.35
C LEU A 243 15.92 1.61 0.93
N VAL A 244 14.93 1.09 1.68
CA VAL A 244 14.41 1.62 2.95
C VAL A 244 14.23 0.50 3.96
N ALA A 245 14.23 0.82 5.26
CA ALA A 245 14.27 -0.14 6.36
C ALA A 245 13.26 -1.29 6.25
N LYS A 246 11.99 -0.97 5.94
CA LYS A 246 10.93 -1.98 5.86
C LYS A 246 11.10 -3.03 4.74
N LYS A 247 12.03 -2.84 3.82
CA LYS A 247 12.32 -3.80 2.73
C LYS A 247 13.31 -4.89 3.13
N GLY A 248 13.96 -4.77 4.31
CA GLY A 248 14.80 -5.82 4.90
C GLY A 248 16.02 -6.20 4.07
N TYR A 249 16.60 -5.27 3.28
CA TYR A 249 17.78 -5.59 2.46
C TYR A 249 19.03 -5.93 3.27
N GLU A 250 19.12 -5.49 4.53
CA GLU A 250 20.17 -5.90 5.45
C GLU A 250 20.08 -7.40 5.73
N ASP A 251 18.87 -7.89 6.02
CA ASP A 251 18.60 -9.31 6.29
C ASP A 251 18.82 -10.14 5.02
N LEU A 252 18.46 -9.60 3.83
CA LEU A 252 18.72 -10.26 2.55
C LEU A 252 20.23 -10.38 2.27
N LEU A 253 21.03 -9.33 2.51
CA LEU A 253 22.49 -9.40 2.36
C LEU A 253 23.11 -10.41 3.32
N ALA A 254 22.65 -10.45 4.57
CA ALA A 254 23.10 -11.45 5.53
C ALA A 254 22.74 -12.86 5.07
N ALA A 255 21.54 -13.07 4.50
CA ALA A 255 21.13 -14.36 3.95
C ALA A 255 21.99 -14.78 2.73
N LEU A 256 22.29 -13.84 1.84
CA LEU A 256 23.16 -14.10 0.68
C LEU A 256 24.57 -14.53 1.10
N ALA A 257 25.10 -13.97 2.20
CA ALA A 257 26.41 -14.34 2.74
C ALA A 257 26.43 -15.77 3.34
N LEU A 258 25.25 -16.31 3.71
CA LEU A 258 25.11 -17.67 4.24
C LEU A 258 24.90 -18.72 3.14
N LEU A 259 24.79 -18.33 1.88
CA LEU A 259 24.66 -19.29 0.79
C LEU A 259 25.92 -20.13 0.64
N PRO A 260 25.81 -21.43 0.34
CA PRO A 260 26.97 -22.31 0.15
C PRO A 260 27.97 -21.72 -0.88
N PRO A 261 29.27 -21.71 -0.60
CA PRO A 261 30.27 -21.09 -1.46
C PRO A 261 30.32 -21.65 -2.90
N ARG A 262 29.95 -22.93 -3.06
CA ARG A 262 29.93 -23.64 -4.36
C ARG A 262 28.69 -23.32 -5.21
N LEU A 263 27.72 -22.57 -4.68
CA LEU A 263 26.57 -22.17 -5.47
C LEU A 263 26.89 -20.93 -6.30
N GLU A 264 26.63 -21.04 -7.58
CA GLU A 264 26.82 -19.94 -8.52
C GLU A 264 25.54 -19.16 -8.68
N TRP A 265 25.55 -17.93 -8.22
CA TRP A 265 24.44 -16.99 -8.24
C TRP A 265 24.90 -15.55 -8.41
N ARG A 266 24.03 -14.71 -8.94
CA ARG A 266 24.16 -13.25 -8.94
C ARG A 266 22.91 -12.62 -8.38
N PHE A 267 23.07 -11.55 -7.63
CA PHE A 267 21.96 -10.78 -7.10
C PHE A 267 21.86 -9.45 -7.83
N VAL A 268 20.68 -9.17 -8.39
CA VAL A 268 20.35 -7.93 -9.09
C VAL A 268 19.32 -7.17 -8.27
N HIS A 269 19.62 -5.92 -7.94
CA HIS A 269 18.70 -5.03 -7.26
C HIS A 269 18.28 -3.87 -8.16
N ILE A 270 16.96 -3.62 -8.26
CA ILE A 270 16.39 -2.49 -8.98
C ILE A 270 15.63 -1.60 -8.00
N GLY A 271 16.03 -0.33 -7.92
CA GLY A 271 15.44 0.68 -7.06
C GLY A 271 16.47 1.59 -6.43
N GLY A 272 16.02 2.74 -5.97
CA GLY A 272 16.82 3.71 -5.23
C GLY A 272 16.37 3.80 -3.77
N GLY A 273 17.07 4.57 -2.96
CA GLY A 273 16.67 4.84 -1.59
C GLY A 273 17.80 5.30 -0.68
N THR A 274 17.44 5.75 0.52
CA THR A 274 18.36 6.37 1.48
C THR A 274 19.40 5.41 2.02
N LEU A 275 19.12 4.09 2.01
CA LEU A 275 20.03 3.07 2.53
C LEU A 275 21.06 2.58 1.50
N LYS A 276 21.09 3.09 0.25
CA LYS A 276 22.00 2.60 -0.80
C LYS A 276 23.45 2.54 -0.33
N GLY A 277 23.98 3.64 0.21
CA GLY A 277 25.38 3.71 0.65
C GLY A 277 25.71 2.68 1.75
N ALA A 278 24.86 2.60 2.78
CA ALA A 278 25.03 1.67 3.89
C ALA A 278 24.96 0.20 3.42
N LEU A 279 24.04 -0.14 2.53
CA LEU A 279 23.89 -1.50 1.99
C LEU A 279 25.06 -1.89 1.07
N THR A 280 25.56 -0.95 0.26
CA THR A 280 26.76 -1.19 -0.56
C THR A 280 27.98 -1.45 0.32
N GLN A 281 28.16 -0.68 1.40
CA GLN A 281 29.24 -0.91 2.37
C GLN A 281 29.08 -2.27 3.07
N THR A 282 27.87 -2.63 3.47
CA THR A 282 27.60 -3.94 4.09
C THR A 282 27.90 -5.08 3.13
N ALA A 283 27.51 -4.98 1.85
CA ALA A 283 27.85 -5.96 0.84
C ALA A 283 29.39 -6.12 0.69
N GLY A 284 30.15 -5.01 0.76
CA GLY A 284 31.61 -5.05 0.75
C GLY A 284 32.20 -5.80 1.96
N ARG A 285 31.70 -5.49 3.16
CA ARG A 285 32.16 -6.19 4.41
C ARG A 285 31.85 -7.69 4.39
N LEU A 286 30.76 -8.10 3.73
CA LEU A 286 30.38 -9.50 3.58
C LEU A 286 31.07 -10.19 2.40
N GLY A 287 31.95 -9.49 1.65
CA GLY A 287 32.63 -10.05 0.47
C GLY A 287 31.74 -10.28 -0.75
N LEU A 288 30.55 -9.68 -0.79
CA LEU A 288 29.53 -9.94 -1.81
C LEU A 288 29.57 -8.99 -3.00
N SER A 289 30.40 -7.96 -2.99
CA SER A 289 30.37 -6.89 -4.01
C SER A 289 30.47 -7.40 -5.44
N HIS A 290 31.24 -8.47 -5.69
CA HIS A 290 31.43 -9.07 -7.01
C HIS A 290 30.22 -9.88 -7.53
N ARG A 291 29.28 -10.23 -6.65
CA ARG A 291 28.05 -10.99 -6.95
C ARG A 291 26.79 -10.10 -6.98
N ILE A 292 26.90 -8.80 -6.66
CA ILE A 292 25.75 -7.90 -6.53
C ILE A 292 25.80 -6.78 -7.58
N GLU A 293 24.69 -6.62 -8.30
CA GLU A 293 24.50 -5.53 -9.25
C GLU A 293 23.40 -4.57 -8.75
N TRP A 294 23.76 -3.31 -8.53
CA TRP A 294 22.85 -2.25 -8.11
C TRP A 294 22.46 -1.39 -9.33
N ARG A 295 21.32 -1.67 -9.96
CA ARG A 295 20.87 -0.97 -11.20
C ARG A 295 20.26 0.41 -10.96
N GLY A 296 19.93 0.76 -9.71
CA GLY A 296 19.17 1.99 -9.44
C GLY A 296 17.72 1.90 -9.87
N ALA A 297 17.06 3.06 -9.99
CA ALA A 297 15.67 3.11 -10.46
C ALA A 297 15.62 2.98 -11.99
N LEU A 298 14.80 2.08 -12.49
CA LEU A 298 14.60 1.80 -13.92
C LEU A 298 13.16 2.10 -14.34
N ALA A 299 12.95 2.29 -15.64
CA ALA A 299 11.62 2.40 -16.23
C ALA A 299 10.91 1.04 -16.25
N GLN A 300 9.57 1.05 -16.29
CA GLN A 300 8.78 -0.18 -16.23
C GLN A 300 9.15 -1.25 -17.29
N PRO A 301 9.42 -0.93 -18.57
CA PRO A 301 9.82 -1.94 -19.57
C PRO A 301 11.12 -2.66 -19.18
N GLU A 302 12.08 -1.93 -18.59
CA GLU A 302 13.36 -2.50 -18.14
C GLU A 302 13.16 -3.40 -16.90
N VAL A 303 12.28 -3.00 -15.97
CA VAL A 303 11.89 -3.82 -14.83
C VAL A 303 11.19 -5.10 -15.28
N LEU A 304 10.29 -5.01 -16.26
CA LEU A 304 9.62 -6.17 -16.86
C LEU A 304 10.63 -7.11 -17.54
N GLY A 305 11.62 -6.57 -18.26
CA GLY A 305 12.73 -7.33 -18.83
C GLY A 305 13.52 -8.07 -17.73
N ALA A 306 13.81 -7.39 -16.61
CA ALA A 306 14.53 -8.00 -15.48
C ALA A 306 13.74 -9.14 -14.82
N TYR A 307 12.42 -9.02 -14.63
CA TYR A 307 11.59 -10.12 -14.16
C TYR A 307 11.66 -11.34 -15.10
N ARG A 308 11.70 -11.13 -16.41
CA ARG A 308 11.78 -12.21 -17.40
C ARG A 308 13.14 -12.89 -17.47
N GLN A 309 14.21 -12.15 -17.18
CA GLN A 309 15.59 -12.67 -17.18
C GLN A 309 15.99 -13.35 -15.87
N ALA A 310 15.38 -12.96 -14.76
CA ALA A 310 15.70 -13.53 -13.44
C ALA A 310 15.16 -14.95 -13.27
N ASP A 311 15.80 -15.74 -12.39
CA ASP A 311 15.41 -17.11 -12.04
C ASP A 311 14.58 -17.18 -10.77
N LEU A 312 14.79 -16.23 -9.85
CA LEU A 312 14.15 -16.19 -8.54
C LEU A 312 13.97 -14.77 -8.06
N PHE A 313 12.81 -14.45 -7.54
CA PHE A 313 12.53 -13.17 -6.89
C PHE A 313 12.59 -13.30 -5.38
N VAL A 314 13.29 -12.38 -4.70
CA VAL A 314 13.45 -12.42 -3.25
C VAL A 314 13.09 -11.06 -2.64
N LEU A 315 12.22 -11.06 -1.62
CA LEU A 315 11.83 -9.84 -0.90
C LEU A 315 11.75 -10.11 0.60
N ALA A 316 12.69 -9.54 1.37
CA ALA A 316 12.83 -9.73 2.81
C ALA A 316 12.11 -8.65 3.65
N SER A 317 10.89 -8.24 3.25
CA SER A 317 10.14 -7.18 3.95
C SER A 317 10.00 -7.45 5.44
N LYS A 318 10.08 -6.39 6.26
CA LYS A 318 9.92 -6.43 7.72
C LYS A 318 9.12 -5.24 8.25
N VAL A 319 8.79 -5.25 9.52
CA VAL A 319 8.22 -4.09 10.21
C VAL A 319 9.37 -3.15 10.58
N ALA A 320 9.33 -1.91 10.10
CA ALA A 320 10.33 -0.91 10.49
C ALA A 320 10.10 -0.43 11.93
N LYS A 321 11.12 0.16 12.57
CA LYS A 321 11.06 0.64 13.96
C LYS A 321 9.92 1.64 14.24
N ASP A 322 9.50 2.41 13.22
CA ASP A 322 8.36 3.33 13.28
C ASP A 322 6.99 2.65 13.02
N GLY A 323 6.97 1.32 12.94
CA GLY A 323 5.77 0.53 12.64
C GLY A 323 5.37 0.50 11.16
N ASP A 324 6.09 1.23 10.27
CA ASP A 324 5.82 1.20 8.82
C ASP A 324 6.13 -0.20 8.26
N ARG A 325 5.23 -0.71 7.43
CA ARG A 325 5.36 -2.00 6.74
C ARG A 325 4.69 -1.93 5.38
N ASP A 326 5.04 -2.85 4.52
CA ASP A 326 4.31 -3.00 3.26
C ASP A 326 2.88 -3.51 3.54
N GLY A 327 1.94 -3.19 2.65
CA GLY A 327 0.65 -3.86 2.60
C GLY A 327 0.79 -5.18 1.83
N LEU A 328 0.38 -5.16 0.57
CA LEU A 328 0.74 -6.17 -0.42
C LEU A 328 1.71 -5.53 -1.41
N PRO A 329 3.01 -5.95 -1.45
CA PRO A 329 3.98 -5.34 -2.35
C PRO A 329 3.66 -5.64 -3.81
N ASN A 330 3.39 -4.59 -4.61
CA ASN A 330 3.08 -4.76 -6.05
C ASN A 330 4.18 -5.52 -6.80
N VAL A 331 5.44 -5.34 -6.42
CA VAL A 331 6.58 -6.03 -7.04
C VAL A 331 6.53 -7.56 -6.93
N LEU A 332 5.86 -8.11 -5.89
CA LEU A 332 5.60 -9.55 -5.78
C LEU A 332 4.51 -9.99 -6.76
N VAL A 333 3.45 -9.19 -6.89
CA VAL A 333 2.37 -9.45 -7.87
C VAL A 333 2.93 -9.38 -9.29
N GLU A 334 3.78 -8.38 -9.57
CA GLU A 334 4.48 -8.22 -10.85
C GLU A 334 5.40 -9.42 -11.15
N ALA A 335 6.24 -9.82 -10.19
CA ALA A 335 7.16 -10.95 -10.35
C ALA A 335 6.39 -12.27 -10.61
N GLN A 336 5.36 -12.57 -9.84
CA GLN A 336 4.53 -13.76 -10.04
C GLN A 336 3.80 -13.72 -11.39
N SER A 337 3.32 -12.55 -11.84
CA SER A 337 2.68 -12.41 -13.15
C SER A 337 3.60 -12.78 -14.32
N GLN A 338 4.92 -12.75 -14.09
CA GLN A 338 5.97 -13.11 -15.05
C GLN A 338 6.52 -14.54 -14.82
N ARG A 339 5.76 -15.43 -14.16
CA ARG A 339 6.15 -16.81 -13.84
C ARG A 339 7.45 -16.90 -13.03
N LEU A 340 7.78 -15.89 -12.25
CA LEU A 340 8.96 -15.91 -11.44
C LEU A 340 8.64 -16.50 -10.06
N ALA A 341 9.36 -17.55 -9.67
CA ALA A 341 9.26 -18.09 -8.31
C ALA A 341 9.62 -16.99 -7.31
N CYS A 342 8.84 -16.86 -6.23
CA CYS A 342 9.03 -15.84 -5.22
C CYS A 342 9.36 -16.45 -3.87
N ILE A 343 10.36 -15.88 -3.18
CA ILE A 343 10.59 -16.06 -1.75
C ILE A 343 10.31 -14.71 -1.09
N ALA A 344 9.46 -14.70 -0.07
CA ALA A 344 9.17 -13.49 0.67
C ALA A 344 8.96 -13.79 2.16
N THR A 345 8.97 -12.74 2.97
CA THR A 345 8.74 -12.84 4.41
C THR A 345 7.25 -12.82 4.77
N ASN A 346 6.90 -13.44 5.91
CA ASN A 346 5.55 -13.47 6.46
C ASN A 346 5.15 -12.10 7.05
N ILE A 347 4.91 -11.10 6.20
CA ILE A 347 4.54 -9.75 6.62
C ILE A 347 3.26 -9.30 5.92
N ALA A 348 2.34 -8.76 6.71
CA ALA A 348 1.11 -8.11 6.28
C ALA A 348 0.32 -8.92 5.23
N GLY A 349 0.13 -8.39 4.00
CA GLY A 349 -0.64 -9.05 2.94
C GLY A 349 0.17 -10.04 2.09
N ILE A 350 1.44 -10.28 2.37
CA ILE A 350 2.27 -11.21 1.56
C ILE A 350 1.69 -12.64 1.58
N PRO A 351 1.24 -13.20 2.72
CA PRO A 351 0.59 -14.53 2.76
C PRO A 351 -0.76 -14.59 2.05
N GLU A 352 -1.35 -13.46 1.73
CA GLU A 352 -2.58 -13.42 0.93
C GLU A 352 -2.31 -13.70 -0.55
N LEU A 353 -1.11 -13.34 -1.03
CA LEU A 353 -0.64 -13.58 -2.39
C LEU A 353 0.09 -14.90 -2.52
N ILE A 354 1.08 -15.14 -1.65
CA ILE A 354 1.94 -16.32 -1.71
C ILE A 354 1.34 -17.43 -0.83
N GLU A 355 0.98 -18.51 -1.47
CA GLU A 355 0.59 -19.76 -0.81
C GLU A 355 1.84 -20.63 -0.64
N GLN A 356 2.17 -20.92 0.65
CA GLN A 356 3.41 -21.60 1.02
C GLN A 356 3.60 -22.94 0.29
N GLY A 357 4.70 -23.04 -0.46
CA GLY A 357 5.06 -24.26 -1.19
C GLY A 357 4.22 -24.53 -2.44
N VAL A 358 3.23 -23.70 -2.77
CA VAL A 358 2.38 -23.82 -3.96
C VAL A 358 2.67 -22.71 -4.96
N THR A 359 2.64 -21.45 -4.55
CA THR A 359 2.89 -20.29 -5.43
C THR A 359 4.18 -19.54 -5.11
N GLY A 360 4.92 -19.99 -4.09
CA GLY A 360 6.18 -19.43 -3.64
C GLY A 360 6.57 -19.98 -2.28
N LEU A 361 7.62 -19.41 -1.67
CA LEU A 361 8.03 -19.73 -0.30
C LEU A 361 7.89 -18.51 0.59
N ILE A 362 7.41 -18.72 1.81
CA ILE A 362 7.33 -17.73 2.87
C ILE A 362 8.27 -18.13 4.00
N VAL A 363 9.05 -17.18 4.49
CA VAL A 363 9.94 -17.33 5.65
C VAL A 363 9.58 -16.30 6.72
N PRO A 364 9.90 -16.53 8.00
CA PRO A 364 9.75 -15.48 9.01
C PRO A 364 10.58 -14.24 8.67
N PRO A 365 10.14 -13.03 9.03
CA PRO A 365 10.97 -11.83 8.89
C PRO A 365 12.16 -11.87 9.82
N GLU A 366 13.23 -11.15 9.47
CA GLU A 366 14.45 -11.01 10.28
C GLU A 366 15.15 -12.35 10.61
N THR A 367 14.96 -13.37 9.75
CA THR A 367 15.61 -14.69 9.86
C THR A 367 16.49 -14.98 8.64
N PRO A 368 17.69 -14.37 8.54
CA PRO A 368 18.56 -14.55 7.38
C PRO A 368 18.92 -16.03 7.09
N ALA A 369 19.03 -16.87 8.12
CA ALA A 369 19.36 -18.29 7.95
C ALA A 369 18.24 -19.05 7.21
N GLU A 370 16.96 -18.83 7.57
CA GLU A 370 15.82 -19.46 6.90
C GLU A 370 15.65 -18.93 5.46
N LEU A 371 15.90 -17.64 5.26
CA LEU A 371 15.90 -17.03 3.94
C LEU A 371 17.01 -17.65 3.04
N ALA A 372 18.21 -17.84 3.58
CA ALA A 372 19.33 -18.50 2.89
C ALA A 372 18.99 -19.97 2.54
N GLN A 373 18.39 -20.69 3.46
CA GLN A 373 17.95 -22.08 3.23
C GLN A 373 16.91 -22.14 2.11
N ALA A 374 15.89 -21.26 2.13
CA ALA A 374 14.87 -21.17 1.09
C ALA A 374 15.49 -20.84 -0.28
N MET A 375 16.41 -19.85 -0.34
CA MET A 375 17.15 -19.51 -1.56
C MET A 375 17.98 -20.70 -2.05
N SER A 376 18.78 -21.34 -1.20
CA SER A 376 19.61 -22.49 -1.57
C SER A 376 18.81 -23.64 -2.13
N LYS A 377 17.62 -23.93 -1.54
CA LYS A 377 16.69 -24.96 -2.03
C LYS A 377 16.20 -24.65 -3.44
N LEU A 378 15.76 -23.41 -3.69
CA LEU A 378 15.21 -23.05 -5.00
C LEU A 378 16.30 -22.78 -6.05
N ILE A 379 17.50 -22.38 -5.66
CA ILE A 379 18.65 -22.28 -6.58
C ILE A 379 18.92 -23.65 -7.20
N ARG A 380 18.95 -24.72 -6.41
CA ARG A 380 19.30 -26.08 -6.84
C ARG A 380 18.16 -26.83 -7.56
N ASP A 381 16.94 -26.29 -7.55
CA ASP A 381 15.77 -26.97 -8.10
C ASP A 381 15.05 -26.08 -9.14
N PRO A 382 15.53 -26.05 -10.38
CA PRO A 382 14.90 -25.28 -11.45
C PRO A 382 13.48 -25.77 -11.79
N ALA A 383 13.21 -27.08 -11.64
CA ALA A 383 11.87 -27.62 -11.88
C ALA A 383 10.86 -27.08 -10.85
N ARG A 384 11.27 -27.04 -9.58
CA ARG A 384 10.46 -26.47 -8.51
C ARG A 384 10.23 -24.98 -8.72
N ARG A 385 11.25 -24.20 -9.13
CA ARG A 385 11.07 -22.79 -9.50
C ARG A 385 10.03 -22.61 -10.60
N ALA A 386 10.12 -23.41 -11.66
CA ALA A 386 9.16 -23.34 -12.77
C ALA A 386 7.73 -23.66 -12.31
N ALA A 387 7.54 -24.68 -11.48
CA ALA A 387 6.24 -25.05 -10.94
C ALA A 387 5.63 -23.97 -10.05
N LEU A 388 6.41 -23.41 -9.11
CA LEU A 388 5.97 -22.31 -8.23
C LEU A 388 5.64 -21.05 -9.03
N GLY A 389 6.45 -20.69 -10.02
CA GLY A 389 6.23 -19.54 -10.88
C GLY A 389 4.96 -19.66 -11.72
N ALA A 390 4.71 -20.83 -12.31
CA ALA A 390 3.49 -21.10 -13.09
C ALA A 390 2.22 -21.04 -12.21
N ALA A 391 2.28 -21.60 -11.00
CA ALA A 391 1.17 -21.51 -10.05
C ALA A 391 0.93 -20.08 -9.56
N GLY A 392 2.02 -19.33 -9.30
CA GLY A 392 1.95 -17.92 -8.91
C GLY A 392 1.31 -17.05 -10.00
N GLU A 393 1.68 -17.25 -11.25
CA GLU A 393 1.06 -16.52 -12.37
C GLU A 393 -0.45 -16.76 -12.44
N ARG A 394 -0.89 -18.03 -12.38
CA ARG A 394 -2.33 -18.35 -12.38
C ARG A 394 -3.06 -17.63 -11.25
N ARG A 395 -2.53 -17.71 -10.02
CA ARG A 395 -3.13 -17.03 -8.85
C ARG A 395 -3.24 -15.52 -9.04
N VAL A 396 -2.21 -14.86 -9.59
CA VAL A 396 -2.25 -13.42 -9.87
C VAL A 396 -3.34 -13.09 -10.87
N ARG A 397 -3.44 -13.83 -11.96
CA ARG A 397 -4.43 -13.58 -13.02
C ARG A 397 -5.86 -13.82 -12.53
N ASP A 398 -6.07 -14.83 -11.72
CA ASP A 398 -7.39 -15.20 -11.21
C ASP A 398 -7.88 -14.27 -10.09
N CYS A 399 -6.99 -13.89 -9.16
CA CYS A 399 -7.38 -13.26 -7.90
C CYS A 399 -6.86 -11.84 -7.69
N PHE A 400 -5.79 -11.44 -8.38
CA PHE A 400 -5.14 -10.14 -8.18
C PHE A 400 -5.12 -9.27 -9.45
N SER A 401 -6.12 -9.43 -10.32
CA SER A 401 -6.35 -8.50 -11.42
C SER A 401 -6.91 -7.18 -10.88
N MET A 402 -6.43 -6.06 -11.41
CA MET A 402 -6.94 -4.72 -11.13
C MET A 402 -8.45 -4.62 -11.41
N THR A 403 -8.94 -5.31 -12.44
CA THR A 403 -10.34 -5.27 -12.85
C THR A 403 -11.28 -5.65 -11.69
N SER A 404 -10.94 -6.67 -10.90
CA SER A 404 -11.75 -7.10 -9.75
C SER A 404 -11.90 -6.02 -8.68
N GLY A 405 -10.82 -5.30 -8.37
CA GLY A 405 -10.85 -4.17 -7.42
C GLY A 405 -11.68 -3.00 -7.97
N ILE A 406 -11.50 -2.67 -9.24
CA ILE A 406 -12.24 -1.59 -9.91
C ILE A 406 -13.74 -1.93 -10.03
N ASP A 407 -14.11 -3.20 -10.26
CA ASP A 407 -15.52 -3.64 -10.26
C ASP A 407 -16.16 -3.46 -8.89
N LEU A 408 -15.44 -3.77 -7.82
CA LEU A 408 -15.90 -3.53 -6.46
C LEU A 408 -16.12 -2.03 -6.20
N LEU A 409 -15.16 -1.18 -6.56
CA LEU A 409 -15.26 0.27 -6.37
C LEU A 409 -16.38 0.86 -7.24
N SER A 410 -16.52 0.43 -8.48
CA SER A 410 -17.62 0.86 -9.37
C SER A 410 -18.98 0.58 -8.75
N ARG A 411 -19.17 -0.61 -8.18
CA ARG A 411 -20.40 -0.94 -7.42
C ARG A 411 -20.58 -0.05 -6.19
N ARG A 412 -19.49 0.20 -5.44
CA ARG A 412 -19.52 1.07 -4.26
C ARG A 412 -19.84 2.52 -4.59
N PHE A 413 -19.44 2.99 -5.77
CA PHE A 413 -19.78 4.30 -6.32
C PHE A 413 -21.10 4.29 -7.11
N GLY A 414 -21.81 3.16 -7.21
CA GLY A 414 -23.10 3.05 -7.85
C GLY A 414 -23.09 3.09 -9.39
N LEU A 415 -21.95 2.76 -10.03
CA LEU A 415 -21.80 2.78 -11.49
C LEU A 415 -22.34 1.51 -12.18
N VAL A 416 -22.52 0.42 -11.46
CA VAL A 416 -22.92 -0.89 -12.01
C VAL A 416 -24.00 -1.51 -11.13
N SER A 417 -25.09 -1.97 -11.73
CA SER A 417 -26.06 -2.81 -11.05
C SER A 417 -25.54 -4.25 -10.85
N ASN A 418 -25.96 -4.87 -9.77
CA ASN A 418 -25.49 -6.10 -9.12
C ASN A 418 -25.49 -7.37 -10.00
N ASN A 419 -24.54 -7.67 -10.84
CA ASN A 419 -24.61 -8.94 -11.57
C ASN A 419 -23.35 -9.81 -11.66
N ARG A 420 -22.29 -9.63 -10.85
CA ARG A 420 -21.24 -10.65 -10.65
C ARG A 420 -20.61 -10.52 -9.25
N LEU A 421 -20.57 -11.62 -8.51
CA LEU A 421 -19.78 -11.73 -7.28
C LEU A 421 -18.29 -11.81 -7.65
N PRO A 422 -17.40 -11.09 -6.95
CA PRO A 422 -15.95 -11.26 -7.15
C PRO A 422 -15.54 -12.67 -6.72
N CYS A 423 -14.50 -13.21 -7.37
CA CYS A 423 -13.78 -14.37 -6.89
C CYS A 423 -13.37 -14.15 -5.43
N ASP A 424 -13.72 -15.08 -4.53
CA ASP A 424 -13.25 -15.04 -3.15
C ASP A 424 -11.88 -15.75 -3.09
N PRO A 425 -10.76 -15.00 -2.97
CA PRO A 425 -9.42 -15.60 -2.90
C PRO A 425 -9.22 -16.45 -1.65
N GLN A 426 -10.16 -16.40 -0.70
CA GLN A 426 -10.06 -17.04 0.62
C GLN A 426 -10.78 -18.39 0.71
N GLY A 427 -11.53 -18.81 -0.29
CA GLY A 427 -12.20 -20.11 -0.29
C GLY A 427 -11.23 -21.29 -0.10
N THR A 428 -9.97 -21.13 -0.47
CA THR A 428 -8.90 -22.11 -0.27
C THR A 428 -7.96 -21.77 0.88
N ALA A 429 -7.58 -20.50 1.06
CA ALA A 429 -6.62 -20.07 2.09
C ALA A 429 -7.23 -20.05 3.51
N SER A 430 -8.51 -19.73 3.64
CA SER A 430 -9.21 -19.72 4.93
C SER A 430 -9.37 -21.14 5.53
N ARG A 431 -9.38 -22.18 4.68
CA ARG A 431 -9.47 -23.57 5.12
C ARG A 431 -8.11 -24.05 5.67
N ALA A 432 -7.01 -23.74 4.98
CA ALA A 432 -5.65 -24.11 5.40
C ALA A 432 -5.21 -23.39 6.68
N LEU A 433 -5.56 -22.10 6.85
CA LEU A 433 -5.22 -21.34 8.06
C LEU A 433 -6.05 -21.75 9.29
N ARG A 434 -7.27 -22.25 9.12
CA ARG A 434 -8.07 -22.77 10.23
C ARG A 434 -7.58 -24.15 10.70
N GLU A 435 -6.96 -24.91 9.81
CA GLU A 435 -6.45 -26.26 10.13
C GLU A 435 -5.03 -26.22 10.75
N MET A 436 -4.28 -25.10 10.60
CA MET A 436 -2.89 -25.01 11.09
C MET A 436 -2.70 -24.36 12.47
N HIS A 437 -3.64 -23.58 13.01
CA HIS A 437 -3.51 -22.95 14.32
C HIS A 437 -4.84 -22.81 15.08
N PRO A 438 -5.22 -23.81 15.90
CA PRO A 438 -6.39 -23.67 16.77
C PRO A 438 -6.17 -22.89 18.08
N LEU A 439 -4.95 -22.53 18.49
CA LEU A 439 -4.66 -22.14 19.88
C LEU A 439 -3.75 -20.93 20.15
N GLU A 440 -3.41 -20.08 19.18
CA GLU A 440 -2.53 -18.91 19.45
C GLU A 440 -3.11 -17.53 19.09
N GLU A 441 -4.42 -17.39 18.93
CA GLU A 441 -5.03 -16.08 18.59
C GLU A 441 -5.08 -15.08 19.77
N ASP A 442 -4.90 -15.49 21.03
CA ASP A 442 -5.06 -14.60 22.20
C ASP A 442 -3.77 -14.01 22.78
N ALA A 443 -2.59 -14.56 22.50
CA ALA A 443 -1.36 -14.13 23.15
C ALA A 443 -0.64 -12.93 22.51
N ALA A 444 -0.82 -12.70 21.22
CA ALA A 444 -0.12 -11.62 20.50
C ALA A 444 -0.80 -10.24 20.63
N PHE A 445 -2.03 -10.17 21.14
CA PHE A 445 -2.81 -8.94 21.22
C PHE A 445 -2.76 -8.23 22.59
N GLN A 446 -2.23 -8.87 23.65
CA GLN A 446 -2.24 -8.29 25.01
C GLN A 446 -1.04 -7.42 25.37
N VAL A 447 -0.01 -7.31 24.53
CA VAL A 447 1.25 -6.61 24.91
C VAL A 447 1.27 -5.11 24.58
N LEU A 448 0.24 -4.53 23.95
CA LEU A 448 0.27 -3.12 23.50
C LEU A 448 -0.66 -2.15 24.25
N ASP A 449 -1.30 -2.55 25.34
CA ASP A 449 -2.18 -1.67 26.12
C ASP A 449 -1.70 -1.41 27.59
N SER A 450 -0.39 -1.41 27.86
CA SER A 450 0.12 -0.90 29.14
C SER A 450 0.41 0.59 29.03
N PRO A 451 -0.17 1.44 29.91
CA PRO A 451 0.15 2.85 29.97
C PRO A 451 1.58 3.04 30.47
N SER A 452 2.33 3.91 29.83
CA SER A 452 3.69 4.33 30.18
C SER A 452 3.77 4.70 31.66
N ALA A 453 4.63 4.00 32.42
CA ALA A 453 5.01 4.37 33.75
C ALA A 453 5.76 5.71 33.71
N GLU A 454 5.28 6.67 34.48
CA GLU A 454 5.96 7.92 34.82
C GLU A 454 7.29 7.61 35.49
N VAL A 455 8.37 8.06 34.89
CA VAL A 455 9.69 8.10 35.53
C VAL A 455 9.72 9.31 36.44
N LEU A 456 9.55 9.08 37.73
CA LEU A 456 9.87 10.03 38.80
C LEU A 456 11.41 10.21 38.87
N VAL A 457 11.86 11.37 38.43
CA VAL A 457 13.24 11.83 38.67
C VAL A 457 13.29 12.36 40.10
N HIS A 458 13.92 11.63 41.01
CA HIS A 458 14.39 12.14 42.27
C HIS A 458 15.69 12.91 42.08
N GLU A 459 15.64 14.23 42.25
CA GLU A 459 16.82 15.02 42.57
C GLU A 459 17.28 14.65 43.97
N SER A 460 18.52 14.26 44.14
CA SER A 460 19.25 14.29 45.39
C SER A 460 20.54 15.09 45.22
N SER A 461 20.56 16.21 45.89
CA SER A 461 21.72 17.07 46.12
C SER A 461 22.85 16.31 46.83
N SER A 462 24.07 16.42 46.35
CA SER A 462 25.32 16.64 47.11
C SER A 462 26.45 16.90 46.13
#